data_ba0bbfcbb5e7c8dc7c9b82b19ffa6291
#
_entry.id   ba0bbfcbb5e7c8dc7c9b82b19ffa6291
#
_cell.length_a   1.000
_cell.length_b   1.000
_cell.length_c   1.000
_cell.angle_alpha   90.00
_cell.angle_beta   90.00
_cell.angle_gamma   90.00
#
_symmetry.space_group_name_H-M   'P 1'
#
loop_
_entity.id
_entity.type
_entity.pdbx_description
1 polymer ?
#
loop_
_entity_poly.entity_id
_entity_poly.type
_entity_poly.pdbx_seq_one_letter_code
_entity_poly.pdbx_strand_id
1 'polypeptide(L)'
;MAAIAAETAREARTAGEVFPGALLASGAAALFVGTLFYARLTPELGLPALPAGRAQALADALKLGAQPLALAGGFSFLGDCLLLAASIALASGNRRAGNLDSAGWALMAVSVAIALTFDSMTAALIFPLAHGADPAPFLAVKSWFDFLFAAGNVPYGLGFIAVLCADMRRGEPLLPRALAYVGIAVGAAAAISGLGHVLGVLHLPLVIGLSVTFGCVILVALGVQIARRDPSLAIR
;
A
#
# COMPACT_ATOMS: atom_id res chain seq x y z
N MET A 1 -4.59 -35.02 28.49
CA MET A 1 -4.91 -35.00 27.04
C MET A 1 -5.74 -33.80 26.64
N ALA A 2 -6.91 -33.51 27.24
CA ALA A 2 -7.75 -32.35 26.90
C ALA A 2 -7.07 -31.00 27.16
N ALA A 3 -6.27 -30.83 28.22
CA ALA A 3 -5.54 -29.60 28.53
C ALA A 3 -4.44 -29.29 27.51
N ILE A 4 -3.69 -30.30 27.05
CA ILE A 4 -2.65 -30.16 26.03
C ILE A 4 -3.27 -29.83 24.67
N ALA A 5 -4.41 -30.42 24.32
CA ALA A 5 -5.11 -30.10 23.07
C ALA A 5 -5.72 -28.68 23.09
N ALA A 6 -6.15 -28.19 24.27
CA ALA A 6 -6.64 -26.83 24.42
C ALA A 6 -5.49 -25.79 24.34
N GLU A 7 -4.32 -26.13 24.88
CA GLU A 7 -3.12 -25.27 24.84
C GLU A 7 -2.53 -25.18 23.43
N THR A 8 -2.40 -26.30 22.71
CA THR A 8 -2.01 -26.32 21.29
C THR A 8 -2.99 -25.61 20.37
N ALA A 9 -4.30 -25.72 20.63
CA ALA A 9 -5.32 -24.98 19.88
C ALA A 9 -5.28 -23.47 20.19
N ARG A 10 -4.89 -23.09 21.41
CA ARG A 10 -4.70 -21.70 21.82
C ARG A 10 -3.44 -21.11 21.17
N GLU A 11 -2.32 -21.84 21.19
CA GLU A 11 -1.07 -21.41 20.54
C GLU A 11 -1.23 -21.29 19.02
N ALA A 12 -1.92 -22.21 18.36
CA ALA A 12 -2.23 -22.14 16.94
C ALA A 12 -3.13 -20.96 16.58
N ARG A 13 -4.09 -20.58 17.46
CA ARG A 13 -4.91 -19.37 17.28
C ARG A 13 -4.09 -18.08 17.47
N THR A 14 -3.21 -18.01 18.47
CA THR A 14 -2.33 -16.85 18.70
C THR A 14 -1.40 -16.61 17.51
N ALA A 15 -0.76 -17.65 17.00
CA ALA A 15 0.09 -17.57 15.82
C ALA A 15 -0.69 -17.11 14.58
N GLY A 16 -1.96 -17.52 14.44
CA GLY A 16 -2.81 -17.14 13.31
C GLY A 16 -3.21 -15.68 13.26
N GLU A 17 -3.20 -14.96 14.41
CA GLU A 17 -3.56 -13.53 14.47
C GLU A 17 -2.34 -12.61 14.50
N VAL A 18 -1.25 -13.00 15.15
CA VAL A 18 0.00 -12.24 15.24
C VAL A 18 0.64 -12.10 13.85
N PHE A 19 0.62 -13.15 13.05
CA PHE A 19 1.30 -13.20 11.78
C PHE A 19 0.79 -12.16 10.74
N PRO A 20 -0.54 -12.02 10.48
CA PRO A 20 -1.04 -10.99 9.57
C PRO A 20 -0.72 -9.56 10.01
N GLY A 21 -0.77 -9.28 11.33
CA GLY A 21 -0.40 -7.97 11.87
C GLY A 21 1.08 -7.64 11.66
N ALA A 22 1.96 -8.62 11.87
CA ALA A 22 3.40 -8.48 11.63
C ALA A 22 3.70 -8.26 10.14
N LEU A 23 3.06 -9.01 9.24
CA LEU A 23 3.17 -8.82 7.79
C LEU A 23 2.72 -7.43 7.37
N LEU A 24 1.57 -6.97 7.91
CA LEU A 24 1.03 -5.65 7.62
C LEU A 24 2.01 -4.53 8.05
N ALA A 25 2.52 -4.60 9.27
CA ALA A 25 3.46 -3.61 9.78
C ALA A 25 4.78 -3.61 9.01
N SER A 26 5.35 -4.78 8.75
CA SER A 26 6.62 -4.90 8.01
C SER A 26 6.48 -4.50 6.55
N GLY A 27 5.38 -4.88 5.89
CA GLY A 27 5.09 -4.50 4.53
C GLY A 27 4.91 -2.99 4.37
N ALA A 28 4.11 -2.38 5.25
CA ALA A 28 3.92 -0.93 5.26
C ALA A 28 5.22 -0.16 5.57
N ALA A 29 6.07 -0.69 6.45
CA ALA A 29 7.38 -0.08 6.74
C ALA A 29 8.32 -0.17 5.53
N ALA A 30 8.38 -1.32 4.83
CA ALA A 30 9.19 -1.48 3.62
C ALA A 30 8.69 -0.56 2.48
N LEU A 31 7.37 -0.48 2.26
CA LEU A 31 6.78 0.43 1.30
C LEU A 31 7.07 1.90 1.67
N PHE A 32 6.99 2.27 2.95
CA PHE A 32 7.37 3.60 3.42
C PHE A 32 8.84 3.94 3.09
N VAL A 33 9.76 3.00 3.31
CA VAL A 33 11.17 3.18 2.92
C VAL A 33 11.28 3.36 1.40
N GLY A 34 10.59 2.55 0.60
CA GLY A 34 10.51 2.72 -0.85
C GLY A 34 10.02 4.10 -1.25
N THR A 35 8.93 4.60 -0.65
CA THR A 35 8.40 5.95 -0.94
C THR A 35 9.37 7.07 -0.56
N LEU A 36 10.16 6.91 0.52
CA LEU A 36 11.23 7.86 0.86
C LEU A 36 12.34 7.89 -0.18
N PHE A 37 12.72 6.74 -0.74
CA PHE A 37 13.66 6.69 -1.86
C PHE A 37 13.06 7.39 -3.08
N TYR A 38 11.79 7.14 -3.43
CA TYR A 38 11.10 7.85 -4.52
C TYR A 38 11.07 9.37 -4.29
N ALA A 39 10.80 9.82 -3.08
CA ALA A 39 10.77 11.25 -2.77
C ALA A 39 12.14 11.95 -2.89
N ARG A 40 13.23 11.19 -2.77
CA ARG A 40 14.61 11.67 -3.02
C ARG A 40 15.01 11.61 -4.49
N LEU A 41 14.35 10.78 -5.28
CA LEU A 41 14.42 10.80 -6.72
C LEU A 41 13.75 12.10 -7.20
N THR A 42 13.40 12.19 -8.42
CA THR A 42 12.70 13.37 -8.92
C THR A 42 11.20 13.21 -8.77
N PRO A 43 10.45 14.28 -8.50
CA PRO A 43 8.99 14.21 -8.40
C PRO A 43 8.33 13.56 -9.62
N GLU A 44 8.84 13.85 -10.82
CA GLU A 44 8.31 13.36 -12.09
C GLU A 44 8.53 11.86 -12.26
N LEU A 45 9.55 11.28 -11.62
CA LEU A 45 9.84 9.86 -11.70
C LEU A 45 9.08 9.04 -10.65
N GLY A 46 8.92 9.59 -9.44
CA GLY A 46 8.27 8.92 -8.31
C GLY A 46 6.75 9.12 -8.22
N LEU A 47 6.20 10.09 -8.95
CA LEU A 47 4.77 10.41 -8.97
C LEU A 47 4.22 10.32 -10.39
N PRO A 48 2.89 10.14 -10.57
CA PRO A 48 2.27 10.14 -11.89
C PRO A 48 2.63 11.41 -12.67
N ALA A 49 3.36 11.25 -13.75
CA ALA A 49 3.78 12.37 -14.58
C ALA A 49 2.64 12.81 -15.49
N LEU A 50 2.38 14.11 -15.54
CA LEU A 50 1.57 14.72 -16.58
C LEU A 50 2.24 14.51 -17.94
N PRO A 51 1.50 14.56 -19.06
CA PRO A 51 2.10 14.43 -20.39
C PRO A 51 3.30 15.33 -20.62
N ALA A 52 3.26 16.57 -20.11
CA ALA A 52 4.36 17.53 -20.19
C ALA A 52 5.57 17.14 -19.29
N GLY A 53 5.36 16.38 -18.23
CA GLY A 53 6.42 15.93 -17.32
C GLY A 53 7.16 14.67 -17.78
N ARG A 54 6.68 13.98 -18.81
CA ARG A 54 7.28 12.71 -19.26
C ARG A 54 8.67 12.87 -19.87
N ALA A 55 8.90 13.98 -20.60
CA ALA A 55 10.23 14.29 -21.11
C ALA A 55 11.21 14.59 -19.97
N GLN A 56 10.74 15.26 -18.91
CA GLN A 56 11.53 15.51 -17.72
C GLN A 56 11.81 14.18 -16.98
N ALA A 57 10.82 13.29 -16.84
CA ALA A 57 11.00 11.97 -16.24
C ALA A 57 12.07 11.14 -16.96
N LEU A 58 12.13 11.19 -18.30
CA LEU A 58 13.19 10.57 -19.09
C LEU A 58 14.57 11.17 -18.75
N ALA A 59 14.68 12.50 -18.76
CA ALA A 59 15.93 13.19 -18.43
C ALA A 59 16.42 12.86 -17.01
N ASP A 60 15.49 12.71 -16.07
CA ASP A 60 15.78 12.38 -14.68
C ASP A 60 16.19 10.92 -14.51
N ALA A 61 15.53 10.00 -15.19
CA ALA A 61 15.92 8.59 -15.20
C ALA A 61 17.35 8.39 -15.74
N LEU A 62 17.73 9.14 -16.78
CA LEU A 62 19.08 9.13 -17.32
C LEU A 62 20.15 9.61 -16.32
N LYS A 63 19.82 10.54 -15.43
CA LYS A 63 20.74 11.10 -14.42
C LYS A 63 20.92 10.18 -13.21
N LEU A 64 19.88 9.43 -12.82
CA LEU A 64 19.83 8.74 -11.54
C LEU A 64 20.67 7.47 -11.49
N GLY A 65 20.76 6.74 -12.57
CA GLY A 65 21.40 5.43 -12.59
C GLY A 65 20.53 4.27 -12.08
N ALA A 66 21.00 3.05 -12.29
CA ALA A 66 20.24 1.83 -12.02
C ALA A 66 20.00 1.57 -10.53
N GLN A 67 21.01 1.78 -9.69
CA GLN A 67 20.95 1.36 -8.30
C GLN A 67 19.89 2.09 -7.46
N PRO A 68 19.73 3.44 -7.52
CA PRO A 68 18.68 4.12 -6.78
C PRO A 68 17.26 3.70 -7.20
N LEU A 69 17.04 3.46 -8.49
CA LEU A 69 15.76 2.98 -9.02
C LEU A 69 15.45 1.55 -8.57
N ALA A 70 16.46 0.67 -8.62
CA ALA A 70 16.32 -0.71 -8.15
C ALA A 70 16.02 -0.77 -6.65
N LEU A 71 16.65 0.09 -5.83
CA LEU A 71 16.37 0.16 -4.40
C LEU A 71 14.96 0.67 -4.12
N ALA A 72 14.52 1.75 -4.78
CA ALA A 72 13.18 2.30 -4.61
C ALA A 72 12.12 1.25 -4.99
N GLY A 73 12.20 0.69 -6.20
CA GLY A 73 11.27 -0.32 -6.67
C GLY A 73 11.36 -1.63 -5.88
N GLY A 74 12.56 -2.05 -5.48
CA GLY A 74 12.77 -3.29 -4.72
C GLY A 74 12.17 -3.25 -3.32
N PHE A 75 12.35 -2.14 -2.58
CA PHE A 75 11.71 -1.98 -1.26
C PHE A 75 10.19 -1.87 -1.37
N SER A 76 9.67 -1.13 -2.36
CA SER A 76 8.24 -1.04 -2.59
C SER A 76 7.66 -2.40 -2.97
N PHE A 77 8.27 -3.12 -3.90
CA PHE A 77 7.85 -4.46 -4.31
C PHE A 77 7.82 -5.45 -3.14
N LEU A 78 8.87 -5.47 -2.29
CA LEU A 78 8.88 -6.31 -1.09
C LEU A 78 7.76 -5.91 -0.13
N GLY A 79 7.58 -4.60 0.08
CA GLY A 79 6.50 -4.07 0.91
C GLY A 79 5.13 -4.53 0.43
N ASP A 80 4.90 -4.44 -0.87
CA ASP A 80 3.65 -4.85 -1.49
C ASP A 80 3.41 -6.36 -1.43
N CYS A 81 4.43 -7.20 -1.59
CA CYS A 81 4.30 -8.64 -1.37
C CYS A 81 3.79 -8.96 0.04
N LEU A 82 4.37 -8.32 1.06
CA LEU A 82 3.98 -8.50 2.46
C LEU A 82 2.57 -7.94 2.74
N LEU A 83 2.26 -6.77 2.19
CA LEU A 83 0.93 -6.14 2.31
C LEU A 83 -0.15 -6.96 1.63
N LEU A 84 0.12 -7.55 0.46
CA LEU A 84 -0.81 -8.43 -0.24
C LEU A 84 -1.12 -9.67 0.60
N ALA A 85 -0.08 -10.33 1.11
CA ALA A 85 -0.25 -11.50 1.98
C ALA A 85 -1.04 -11.16 3.26
N ALA A 86 -0.73 -10.03 3.90
CA ALA A 86 -1.46 -9.53 5.06
C ALA A 86 -2.92 -9.25 4.74
N SER A 87 -3.19 -8.53 3.63
CA SER A 87 -4.54 -8.14 3.23
C SER A 87 -5.42 -9.36 2.91
N ILE A 88 -4.87 -10.36 2.23
CA ILE A 88 -5.57 -11.62 1.94
C ILE A 88 -5.87 -12.38 3.25
N ALA A 89 -4.88 -12.49 4.14
CA ALA A 89 -5.06 -13.17 5.43
C ALA A 89 -6.12 -12.47 6.28
N LEU A 90 -6.11 -11.14 6.36
CA LEU A 90 -7.08 -10.34 7.11
C LEU A 90 -8.47 -10.39 6.49
N ALA A 91 -8.58 -10.34 5.15
CA ALA A 91 -9.86 -10.48 4.46
C ALA A 91 -10.52 -11.84 4.70
N SER A 92 -9.73 -12.91 4.71
CA SER A 92 -10.23 -14.30 4.90
C SER A 92 -10.45 -14.67 6.36
N GLY A 93 -9.60 -14.19 7.27
CA GLY A 93 -9.66 -14.52 8.71
C GLY A 93 -10.79 -13.81 9.45
N ASN A 94 -11.21 -12.65 8.96
CA ASN A 94 -12.09 -11.73 9.68
C ASN A 94 -13.59 -11.94 9.43
N ARG A 95 -14.02 -13.16 9.10
CA ARG A 95 -15.43 -13.50 8.84
C ARG A 95 -16.39 -13.14 9.99
N ARG A 96 -15.86 -12.92 11.20
CA ARG A 96 -16.65 -12.49 12.38
C ARG A 96 -16.69 -10.96 12.56
N ALA A 97 -15.79 -10.20 11.93
CA ALA A 97 -15.71 -8.74 12.10
C ALA A 97 -16.69 -7.95 11.21
N GLY A 98 -17.44 -8.64 10.36
CA GLY A 98 -18.44 -8.03 9.48
C GLY A 98 -17.96 -7.82 8.05
N ASN A 99 -18.92 -7.69 7.13
CA ASN A 99 -18.66 -7.60 5.68
C ASN A 99 -17.82 -6.38 5.28
N LEU A 100 -17.91 -5.27 6.06
CA LEU A 100 -17.20 -4.03 5.73
C LEU A 100 -15.69 -4.16 5.91
N ASP A 101 -15.23 -4.80 7.00
CA ASP A 101 -13.80 -5.00 7.28
C ASP A 101 -13.17 -5.96 6.24
N SER A 102 -13.85 -7.10 5.99
CA SER A 102 -13.40 -8.06 4.98
C SER A 102 -13.36 -7.45 3.56
N ALA A 103 -14.38 -6.66 3.18
CA ALA A 103 -14.40 -5.95 1.91
C ALA A 103 -13.29 -4.89 1.83
N GLY A 104 -13.00 -4.18 2.92
CA GLY A 104 -11.90 -3.22 2.99
C GLY A 104 -10.56 -3.87 2.71
N TRP A 105 -10.25 -4.99 3.38
CA TRP A 105 -9.02 -5.74 3.15
C TRP A 105 -8.94 -6.36 1.75
N ALA A 106 -10.06 -6.80 1.17
CA ALA A 106 -10.09 -7.28 -0.20
C ALA A 106 -9.77 -6.16 -1.21
N LEU A 107 -10.30 -4.94 -1.01
CA LEU A 107 -9.95 -3.78 -1.83
C LEU A 107 -8.48 -3.40 -1.67
N MET A 108 -7.92 -3.47 -0.46
CA MET A 108 -6.49 -3.27 -0.23
C MET A 108 -5.66 -4.31 -1.00
N ALA A 109 -6.05 -5.58 -0.99
CA ALA A 109 -5.37 -6.62 -1.75
C ALA A 109 -5.39 -6.34 -3.27
N VAL A 110 -6.52 -5.86 -3.82
CA VAL A 110 -6.62 -5.45 -5.23
C VAL A 110 -5.66 -4.29 -5.53
N SER A 111 -5.62 -3.27 -4.67
CA SER A 111 -4.71 -2.14 -4.82
C SER A 111 -3.26 -2.60 -4.87
N VAL A 112 -2.86 -3.40 -3.90
CA VAL A 112 -1.48 -3.89 -3.78
C VAL A 112 -1.09 -4.80 -4.94
N ALA A 113 -2.01 -5.61 -5.46
CA ALA A 113 -1.77 -6.42 -6.67
C ALA A 113 -1.49 -5.53 -7.90
N ILE A 114 -2.17 -4.38 -8.02
CA ILE A 114 -1.86 -3.38 -9.05
C ILE A 114 -0.48 -2.75 -8.79
N ALA A 115 -0.16 -2.43 -7.53
CA ALA A 115 1.10 -1.81 -7.14
C ALA A 115 2.31 -2.70 -7.46
N LEU A 116 2.24 -3.99 -7.23
CA LEU A 116 3.30 -4.95 -7.60
C LEU A 116 3.70 -4.84 -9.08
N THR A 117 2.76 -4.51 -9.96
CA THR A 117 3.03 -4.35 -11.39
C THR A 117 3.92 -3.14 -11.65
N PHE A 118 3.56 -1.96 -11.12
CA PHE A 118 4.34 -0.75 -11.39
C PHE A 118 5.65 -0.70 -10.59
N ASP A 119 5.74 -1.30 -9.42
CA ASP A 119 6.98 -1.39 -8.66
C ASP A 119 7.99 -2.33 -9.32
N SER A 120 7.54 -3.43 -9.90
CA SER A 120 8.40 -4.29 -10.72
C SER A 120 8.91 -3.56 -11.97
N MET A 121 8.10 -2.71 -12.60
CA MET A 121 8.53 -1.85 -13.71
C MET A 121 9.63 -0.88 -13.27
N THR A 122 9.48 -0.26 -12.10
CA THR A 122 10.49 0.66 -11.57
C THR A 122 11.80 -0.06 -11.29
N ALA A 123 11.74 -1.22 -10.67
CA ALA A 123 12.92 -1.99 -10.31
C ALA A 123 13.72 -2.50 -11.54
N ALA A 124 13.01 -2.87 -12.62
CA ALA A 124 13.61 -3.63 -13.72
C ALA A 124 13.59 -2.91 -15.08
N LEU A 125 12.61 -2.06 -15.38
CA LEU A 125 12.39 -1.55 -16.73
C LEU A 125 12.74 -0.07 -16.91
N ILE A 126 12.50 0.78 -15.94
CA ILE A 126 12.65 2.23 -16.08
C ILE A 126 14.07 2.61 -16.50
N PHE A 127 15.10 2.06 -15.84
CA PHE A 127 16.49 2.39 -16.16
C PHE A 127 16.92 1.92 -17.56
N PRO A 128 16.79 0.64 -17.95
CA PRO A 128 17.22 0.20 -19.26
C PRO A 128 16.43 0.84 -20.41
N LEU A 129 15.15 1.13 -20.22
CA LEU A 129 14.35 1.81 -21.24
C LEU A 129 14.74 3.28 -21.40
N ALA A 130 15.09 3.98 -20.31
CA ALA A 130 15.58 5.35 -20.39
C ALA A 130 16.91 5.46 -21.17
N HIS A 131 17.76 4.43 -21.13
CA HIS A 131 19.05 4.38 -21.84
C HIS A 131 18.97 3.78 -23.25
N GLY A 132 17.76 3.40 -23.69
CA GLY A 132 17.55 2.94 -25.07
C GLY A 132 17.77 4.06 -26.09
N ALA A 133 18.13 3.68 -27.32
CA ALA A 133 18.32 4.63 -28.42
C ALA A 133 17.01 5.33 -28.83
N ASP A 134 15.86 4.68 -28.59
CA ASP A 134 14.52 5.20 -28.86
C ASP A 134 13.83 5.48 -27.52
N PRO A 135 13.36 6.71 -27.25
CA PRO A 135 12.63 7.06 -26.04
C PRO A 135 11.18 6.54 -26.02
N ALA A 136 10.61 6.09 -27.13
CA ALA A 136 9.21 5.70 -27.22
C ALA A 136 8.84 4.55 -26.27
N PRO A 137 9.64 3.49 -26.07
CA PRO A 137 9.36 2.43 -25.12
C PRO A 137 9.32 2.96 -23.67
N PHE A 138 10.25 3.84 -23.28
CA PHE A 138 10.23 4.47 -21.97
C PHE A 138 8.94 5.26 -21.74
N LEU A 139 8.55 6.10 -22.70
CA LEU A 139 7.37 6.94 -22.59
C LEU A 139 6.09 6.10 -22.51
N ALA A 140 6.00 5.00 -23.24
CA ALA A 140 4.87 4.07 -23.17
C ALA A 140 4.78 3.40 -21.80
N VAL A 141 5.89 2.85 -21.29
CA VAL A 141 5.93 2.20 -19.97
C VAL A 141 5.64 3.22 -18.85
N LYS A 142 6.19 4.44 -18.96
CA LYS A 142 5.92 5.50 -17.98
C LYS A 142 4.44 5.91 -17.97
N SER A 143 3.79 5.98 -19.14
CA SER A 143 2.34 6.24 -19.24
C SER A 143 1.52 5.16 -18.55
N TRP A 144 1.91 3.90 -18.74
CA TRP A 144 1.25 2.77 -18.11
C TRP A 144 1.46 2.76 -16.59
N PHE A 145 2.68 3.04 -16.16
CA PHE A 145 3.03 3.24 -14.75
C PHE A 145 2.13 4.31 -14.10
N ASP A 146 2.03 5.50 -14.71
CA ASP A 146 1.23 6.61 -14.19
C ASP A 146 -0.23 6.23 -14.04
N PHE A 147 -0.79 5.53 -15.06
CA PHE A 147 -2.15 5.04 -15.02
C PHE A 147 -2.36 4.01 -13.90
N LEU A 148 -1.50 3.01 -13.80
CA LEU A 148 -1.61 1.95 -12.77
C LEU A 148 -1.45 2.54 -11.35
N PHE A 149 -0.51 3.46 -11.16
CA PHE A 149 -0.34 4.12 -9.88
C PHE A 149 -1.60 4.89 -9.46
N ALA A 150 -2.19 5.65 -10.36
CA ALA A 150 -3.43 6.35 -10.09
C ALA A 150 -4.62 5.40 -9.88
N ALA A 151 -4.77 4.39 -10.75
CA ALA A 151 -5.87 3.42 -10.68
C ALA A 151 -5.80 2.58 -9.38
N GLY A 152 -4.61 2.18 -8.95
CA GLY A 152 -4.39 1.44 -7.70
C GLY A 152 -4.78 2.24 -6.45
N ASN A 153 -4.67 3.56 -6.49
CA ASN A 153 -5.05 4.42 -5.36
C ASN A 153 -6.57 4.49 -5.13
N VAL A 154 -7.40 4.14 -6.10
CA VAL A 154 -8.86 4.09 -5.91
C VAL A 154 -9.25 2.96 -4.95
N PRO A 155 -8.96 1.67 -5.22
CA PRO A 155 -9.25 0.60 -4.28
C PRO A 155 -8.46 0.72 -2.98
N TYR A 156 -7.24 1.30 -2.99
CA TYR A 156 -6.48 1.62 -1.79
C TYR A 156 -7.29 2.54 -0.85
N GLY A 157 -7.70 3.70 -1.35
CA GLY A 157 -8.41 4.68 -0.54
C GLY A 157 -9.76 4.17 -0.03
N LEU A 158 -10.55 3.51 -0.87
CA LEU A 158 -11.83 2.93 -0.49
C LEU A 158 -11.66 1.80 0.55
N GLY A 159 -10.68 0.92 0.34
CA GLY A 159 -10.35 -0.16 1.26
C GLY A 159 -9.90 0.37 2.62
N PHE A 160 -9.04 1.38 2.60
CA PHE A 160 -8.52 2.02 3.81
C PHE A 160 -9.64 2.69 4.64
N ILE A 161 -10.54 3.42 3.98
CA ILE A 161 -11.75 3.98 4.62
C ILE A 161 -12.59 2.87 5.25
N ALA A 162 -12.86 1.78 4.51
CA ALA A 162 -13.71 0.70 4.98
C ALA A 162 -13.11 0.02 6.23
N VAL A 163 -11.81 -0.29 6.23
CA VAL A 163 -11.09 -0.88 7.37
C VAL A 163 -11.17 0.04 8.60
N LEU A 164 -10.88 1.33 8.44
CA LEU A 164 -10.89 2.26 9.57
C LEU A 164 -12.30 2.54 10.09
N CYS A 165 -13.31 2.61 9.22
CA CYS A 165 -14.71 2.70 9.62
C CYS A 165 -15.15 1.44 10.37
N ALA A 166 -14.72 0.26 9.96
CA ALA A 166 -14.99 -0.99 10.66
C ALA A 166 -14.31 -1.00 12.03
N ASP A 167 -13.05 -0.54 12.11
CA ASP A 167 -12.33 -0.44 13.38
C ASP A 167 -13.02 0.49 14.38
N MET A 168 -13.46 1.68 13.94
CA MET A 168 -14.18 2.63 14.79
C MET A 168 -15.52 2.12 15.31
N ARG A 169 -16.15 1.15 14.65
CA ARG A 169 -17.40 0.50 15.09
C ARG A 169 -17.20 -0.60 16.11
N ARG A 170 -15.96 -1.00 16.39
CA ARG A 170 -15.64 -1.97 17.43
C ARG A 170 -15.84 -1.34 18.81
N GLY A 171 -16.20 -2.15 19.79
CA GLY A 171 -16.31 -1.70 21.18
C GLY A 171 -14.97 -1.15 21.70
N GLU A 172 -13.87 -1.77 21.27
CA GLU A 172 -12.48 -1.35 21.55
C GLU A 172 -11.75 -1.17 20.22
N PRO A 173 -11.67 0.05 19.68
CA PRO A 173 -10.91 0.33 18.45
C PRO A 173 -9.43 0.03 18.61
N LEU A 174 -8.79 -0.42 17.52
CA LEU A 174 -7.34 -0.67 17.48
C LEU A 174 -6.54 0.64 17.48
N LEU A 175 -7.08 1.65 16.78
CA LEU A 175 -6.44 2.96 16.66
C LEU A 175 -7.19 4.02 17.45
N PRO A 176 -6.48 5.04 17.96
CA PRO A 176 -7.13 6.25 18.49
C PRO A 176 -8.05 6.86 17.44
N ARG A 177 -9.24 7.29 17.84
CA ARG A 177 -10.25 7.87 16.93
C ARG A 177 -9.70 9.00 16.05
N ALA A 178 -8.87 9.87 16.63
CA ALA A 178 -8.24 10.96 15.86
C ALA A 178 -7.39 10.42 14.70
N LEU A 179 -6.60 9.37 14.94
CA LEU A 179 -5.78 8.75 13.90
C LEU A 179 -6.62 8.03 12.84
N ALA A 180 -7.74 7.40 13.25
CA ALA A 180 -8.69 6.81 12.33
C ALA A 180 -9.34 7.86 11.41
N TYR A 181 -9.76 9.03 11.94
CA TYR A 181 -10.27 10.12 11.12
C TYR A 181 -9.24 10.68 10.14
N VAL A 182 -7.98 10.86 10.58
CA VAL A 182 -6.88 11.25 9.67
C VAL A 182 -6.73 10.21 8.57
N GLY A 183 -6.75 8.92 8.91
CA GLY A 183 -6.66 7.85 7.93
C GLY A 183 -7.81 7.83 6.93
N ILE A 184 -9.04 8.09 7.37
CA ILE A 184 -10.21 8.22 6.48
C ILE A 184 -10.02 9.40 5.51
N ALA A 185 -9.54 10.54 5.98
CA ALA A 185 -9.25 11.69 5.12
C ALA A 185 -8.14 11.38 4.09
N VAL A 186 -7.08 10.69 4.53
CA VAL A 186 -6.01 10.19 3.65
C VAL A 186 -6.55 9.23 2.59
N GLY A 187 -7.40 8.27 2.99
CA GLY A 187 -8.04 7.33 2.07
C GLY A 187 -8.96 8.04 1.06
N ALA A 188 -9.73 9.03 1.51
CA ALA A 188 -10.58 9.82 0.63
C ALA A 188 -9.74 10.64 -0.38
N ALA A 189 -8.66 11.26 0.06
CA ALA A 189 -7.74 11.98 -0.80
C ALA A 189 -7.10 11.07 -1.85
N ALA A 190 -6.68 9.85 -1.48
CA ALA A 190 -6.15 8.85 -2.40
C ALA A 190 -7.18 8.43 -3.45
N ALA A 191 -8.40 8.07 -3.02
CA ALA A 191 -9.45 7.60 -3.93
C ALA A 191 -9.89 8.71 -4.91
N ILE A 192 -10.12 9.94 -4.42
CA ILE A 192 -10.57 11.06 -5.25
C ILE A 192 -9.49 11.48 -6.24
N SER A 193 -8.24 11.64 -5.78
CA SER A 193 -7.14 12.04 -6.67
C SER A 193 -6.79 10.94 -7.67
N GLY A 194 -6.82 9.66 -7.27
CA GLY A 194 -6.63 8.53 -8.17
C GLY A 194 -7.70 8.47 -9.25
N LEU A 195 -8.98 8.52 -8.87
CA LEU A 195 -10.10 8.51 -9.81
C LEU A 195 -10.07 9.73 -10.73
N GLY A 196 -9.81 10.93 -10.19
CA GLY A 196 -9.72 12.16 -10.98
C GLY A 196 -8.61 12.10 -12.03
N HIS A 197 -7.46 11.49 -11.68
CA HIS A 197 -6.36 11.27 -12.62
C HIS A 197 -6.75 10.27 -13.74
N VAL A 198 -7.35 9.14 -13.36
CA VAL A 198 -7.81 8.11 -14.33
C VAL A 198 -8.83 8.69 -15.32
N LEU A 199 -9.73 9.54 -14.84
CA LEU A 199 -10.73 10.21 -15.68
C LEU A 199 -10.19 11.43 -16.46
N GLY A 200 -8.93 11.82 -16.20
CA GLY A 200 -8.31 12.98 -16.86
C GLY A 200 -8.88 14.34 -16.44
N VAL A 201 -9.63 14.40 -15.33
CA VAL A 201 -10.28 15.64 -14.83
C VAL A 201 -9.54 16.29 -13.69
N LEU A 202 -8.66 15.56 -13.00
CA LEU A 202 -7.92 16.06 -11.84
C LEU A 202 -6.52 15.46 -11.81
N HIS A 203 -5.49 16.31 -11.76
CA HIS A 203 -4.11 15.86 -11.71
C HIS A 203 -3.43 16.36 -10.43
N LEU A 204 -3.46 15.52 -9.38
CA LEU A 204 -2.90 15.83 -8.07
C LEU A 204 -1.86 14.75 -7.64
N PRO A 205 -0.76 14.59 -8.39
CA PRO A 205 0.23 13.55 -8.12
C PRO A 205 0.84 13.64 -6.72
N LEU A 206 1.09 14.85 -6.23
CA LEU A 206 1.59 15.08 -4.88
C LEU A 206 0.61 14.57 -3.81
N VAL A 207 -0.70 14.78 -4.00
CA VAL A 207 -1.73 14.30 -3.06
C VAL A 207 -1.74 12.78 -3.02
N ILE A 208 -1.63 12.12 -4.18
CA ILE A 208 -1.53 10.67 -4.27
C ILE A 208 -0.30 10.17 -3.50
N GLY A 209 0.88 10.72 -3.78
CA GLY A 209 2.13 10.32 -3.12
C GLY A 209 2.11 10.53 -1.60
N LEU A 210 1.62 11.68 -1.14
CA LEU A 210 1.46 11.96 0.29
C LEU A 210 0.45 11.00 0.94
N SER A 211 -0.66 10.69 0.26
CA SER A 211 -1.66 9.76 0.78
C SER A 211 -1.08 8.36 1.00
N VAL A 212 -0.27 7.84 0.07
CA VAL A 212 0.44 6.57 0.25
C VAL A 212 1.40 6.64 1.43
N THR A 213 2.21 7.70 1.51
CA THR A 213 3.21 7.87 2.59
C THR A 213 2.57 7.92 3.98
N PHE A 214 1.55 8.75 4.17
CA PHE A 214 0.82 8.82 5.44
C PHE A 214 0.03 7.54 5.74
N GLY A 215 -0.53 6.92 4.71
CA GLY A 215 -1.21 5.65 4.83
C GLY A 215 -0.30 4.54 5.34
N CYS A 216 0.95 4.48 4.88
CA CYS A 216 1.94 3.52 5.39
C CYS A 216 2.16 3.67 6.89
N VAL A 217 2.27 4.90 7.41
CA VAL A 217 2.44 5.15 8.84
C VAL A 217 1.25 4.61 9.64
N ILE A 218 0.04 4.83 9.15
CA ILE A 218 -1.19 4.35 9.81
C ILE A 218 -1.28 2.82 9.73
N LEU A 219 -0.92 2.22 8.60
CA LEU A 219 -0.88 0.76 8.43
C LEU A 219 0.16 0.09 9.33
N VAL A 220 1.33 0.72 9.54
CA VAL A 220 2.31 0.24 10.54
C VAL A 220 1.67 0.25 11.94
N ALA A 221 1.03 1.36 12.32
CA ALA A 221 0.38 1.45 13.63
C ALA A 221 -0.72 0.39 13.79
N LEU A 222 -1.57 0.22 12.77
CA LEU A 222 -2.65 -0.78 12.76
C LEU A 222 -2.08 -2.20 12.83
N GLY A 223 -1.05 -2.53 12.04
CA GLY A 223 -0.41 -3.84 12.05
C GLY A 223 0.21 -4.19 13.40
N VAL A 224 0.87 -3.23 14.04
CA VAL A 224 1.39 -3.40 15.40
C VAL A 224 0.28 -3.66 16.42
N GLN A 225 -0.85 -2.96 16.32
CA GLN A 225 -1.98 -3.17 17.23
C GLN A 225 -2.66 -4.53 16.99
N ILE A 226 -2.80 -4.95 15.74
CA ILE A 226 -3.30 -6.30 15.41
C ILE A 226 -2.37 -7.37 15.99
N ALA A 227 -1.05 -7.22 15.82
CA ALA A 227 -0.07 -8.18 16.33
C ALA A 227 0.00 -8.22 17.87
N ARG A 228 -0.34 -7.13 18.55
CA ARG A 228 -0.31 -7.02 20.03
C ARG A 228 -1.59 -7.49 20.71
N ARG A 229 -2.71 -7.63 19.99
CA ARG A 229 -3.93 -8.12 20.62
C ARG A 229 -3.73 -9.53 21.14
N ASP A 230 -3.73 -9.66 22.46
CA ASP A 230 -3.77 -10.97 23.12
C ASP A 230 -5.14 -11.62 22.88
N PRO A 231 -5.21 -12.82 22.32
CA PRO A 231 -6.46 -13.53 22.11
C PRO A 231 -7.25 -13.82 23.39
N SER A 232 -6.62 -13.73 24.57
CA SER A 232 -7.25 -13.92 25.85
C SER A 232 -8.29 -12.84 26.21
N LEU A 233 -8.20 -11.64 25.59
CA LEU A 233 -9.14 -10.53 25.78
C LEU A 233 -10.37 -10.57 24.86
N ALA A 234 -10.36 -11.43 23.85
CA ALA A 234 -11.48 -11.58 22.90
C ALA A 234 -12.61 -12.49 23.41
N ILE A 235 -12.53 -13.02 24.65
CA ILE A 235 -13.48 -13.95 25.27
C ILE A 235 -14.19 -13.30 26.50
N ARG A 236 -14.45 -12.02 26.47
CA ARG A 236 -15.35 -11.41 27.47
C ARG A 236 -16.58 -10.83 26.81
#